data_af2c1f4c1cc1532308f60901c3d2b773
#
_entry.id   af2c1f4c1cc1532308f60901c3d2b773
#
_cell.length_a   1.000
_cell.length_b   1.000
_cell.length_c   1.000
_cell.angle_alpha   90.00
_cell.angle_beta   90.00
_cell.angle_gamma   90.00
#
_symmetry.space_group_name_H-M   'P 1'
#
loop_
_entity.id
_entity.type
_entity.pdbx_description
1 polymer ?
#
loop_
_entity_poly.entity_id
_entity_poly.type
_entity_poly.pdbx_seq_one_letter_code
_entity_poly.pdbx_strand_id
1 'polypeptide(L)'
;MAEEILVARDGVVATVTLNNPAKLNAVNASMWRRLRTVMEELSVDDSLRCVVLRGAGEAAFAAGGDLEEFLTLRDTLERALVYHEEWVAGALNAVRNCLHPTVALIHGACIGGGLEIAGACDLRI
;
A
#
# COMPACT_ATOMS: atom_id res chain seq x y z
N MET A 1 -6.15 -11.48 -14.99
CA MET A 1 -5.48 -10.21 -14.70
C MET A 1 -4.54 -10.39 -13.52
N ALA A 2 -3.42 -9.71 -13.54
CA ALA A 2 -2.50 -9.75 -12.42
C ALA A 2 -3.11 -9.05 -11.19
N GLU A 3 -2.87 -9.61 -10.02
CA GLU A 3 -3.27 -8.96 -8.77
C GLU A 3 -2.40 -7.72 -8.53
N GLU A 4 -3.03 -6.66 -8.05
CA GLU A 4 -2.37 -5.38 -7.81
C GLU A 4 -1.69 -5.30 -6.45
N ILE A 5 -2.07 -6.14 -5.50
CA ILE A 5 -1.38 -6.32 -4.22
C ILE A 5 -0.99 -7.79 -4.13
N LEU A 6 0.29 -8.06 -4.12
CA LEU A 6 0.83 -9.41 -4.01
C LEU A 6 1.33 -9.66 -2.60
N VAL A 7 1.14 -10.87 -2.10
CA VAL A 7 1.66 -11.29 -0.80
C VAL A 7 2.51 -12.54 -0.98
N ALA A 8 3.73 -12.50 -0.52
CA ALA A 8 4.63 -13.65 -0.51
C ALA A 8 5.13 -13.86 0.92
N ARG A 9 5.36 -15.11 1.26
CA ARG A 9 5.89 -15.49 2.58
C ARG A 9 7.20 -16.22 2.42
N ASP A 10 8.14 -15.88 3.29
CA ASP A 10 9.42 -16.57 3.41
C ASP A 10 9.74 -16.68 4.90
N GLY A 11 9.47 -17.86 5.46
CA GLY A 11 9.63 -18.07 6.90
C GLY A 11 8.72 -17.16 7.71
N VAL A 12 9.32 -16.34 8.56
CA VAL A 12 8.59 -15.41 9.45
C VAL A 12 8.39 -14.03 8.85
N VAL A 13 8.75 -13.83 7.58
CA VAL A 13 8.64 -12.56 6.87
C VAL A 13 7.57 -12.66 5.79
N ALA A 14 6.63 -11.72 5.78
CA ALA A 14 5.70 -11.54 4.67
C ALA A 14 6.13 -10.31 3.86
N THR A 15 6.09 -10.42 2.53
CA THR A 15 6.37 -9.30 1.62
C THR A 15 5.08 -8.93 0.89
N VAL A 16 4.69 -7.68 1.03
CA VAL A 16 3.53 -7.09 0.36
C VAL A 16 4.05 -6.23 -0.79
N THR A 17 3.67 -6.56 -2.02
CA THR A 17 4.15 -5.87 -3.21
C THR A 17 3.03 -5.06 -3.85
N LEU A 18 3.28 -3.77 -4.03
CA LEU A 18 2.42 -2.89 -4.81
C LEU A 18 2.71 -3.17 -6.28
N ASN A 19 1.77 -3.82 -6.96
CA ASN A 19 2.01 -4.40 -8.29
C ASN A 19 1.18 -3.72 -9.38
N ASN A 20 1.64 -2.54 -9.79
CA ASN A 20 1.06 -1.81 -10.91
C ASN A 20 2.19 -1.14 -11.72
N PRO A 21 3.15 -1.95 -12.22
CA PRO A 21 4.39 -1.39 -12.78
C PRO A 21 4.18 -0.52 -14.02
N ALA A 22 3.14 -0.77 -14.81
CA ALA A 22 2.84 0.05 -15.98
C ALA A 22 2.53 1.51 -15.62
N LYS A 23 2.11 1.77 -14.37
CA LYS A 23 1.83 3.11 -13.85
C LYS A 23 2.78 3.47 -12.70
N LEU A 24 3.99 2.91 -12.70
CA LEU A 24 4.99 3.14 -11.64
C LEU A 24 4.42 2.84 -10.24
N ASN A 25 3.62 1.79 -10.15
CA ASN A 25 2.96 1.33 -8.94
C ASN A 25 2.04 2.38 -8.30
N ALA A 26 1.44 3.26 -9.13
CA ALA A 26 0.41 4.17 -8.66
C ALA A 26 -0.71 3.38 -7.98
N VAL A 27 -1.20 3.90 -6.86
CA VAL A 27 -2.16 3.20 -6.01
C VAL A 27 -3.58 3.65 -6.35
N ASN A 28 -4.35 2.75 -6.93
CA ASN A 28 -5.76 3.00 -7.25
C ASN A 28 -6.66 2.60 -6.06
N ALA A 29 -7.96 2.89 -6.16
CA ALA A 29 -8.91 2.62 -5.09
C ALA A 29 -8.95 1.15 -4.69
N SER A 30 -8.91 0.25 -5.66
CA SER A 30 -8.87 -1.19 -5.43
C SER A 30 -7.62 -1.59 -4.62
N MET A 31 -6.48 -1.00 -4.96
CA MET A 31 -5.23 -1.25 -4.25
C MET A 31 -5.27 -0.75 -2.81
N TRP A 32 -5.82 0.45 -2.58
CA TRP A 32 -5.98 0.98 -1.22
C TRP A 32 -6.81 0.04 -0.35
N ARG A 33 -7.95 -0.40 -0.87
CA ARG A 33 -8.85 -1.29 -0.13
C ARG A 33 -8.21 -2.66 0.10
N ARG A 34 -7.54 -3.21 -0.90
CA ARG A 34 -6.87 -4.51 -0.78
C ARG A 34 -5.68 -4.44 0.18
N LEU A 35 -4.92 -3.35 0.16
CA LEU A 35 -3.82 -3.14 1.08
C LEU A 35 -4.30 -3.17 2.53
N ARG A 36 -5.40 -2.52 2.83
CA ARG A 36 -6.01 -2.56 4.16
C ARG A 36 -6.32 -3.99 4.58
N THR A 37 -7.04 -4.74 3.73
CA THR A 37 -7.42 -6.12 4.02
C THR A 37 -6.19 -6.99 4.27
N VAL A 38 -5.19 -6.89 3.41
CA VAL A 38 -3.95 -7.67 3.53
C VAL A 38 -3.23 -7.34 4.84
N MET A 39 -3.08 -6.05 5.15
CA MET A 39 -2.36 -5.66 6.37
C MET A 39 -3.11 -6.09 7.63
N GLU A 40 -4.44 -6.02 7.63
CA GLU A 40 -5.24 -6.50 8.76
C GLU A 40 -5.10 -8.02 8.95
N GLU A 41 -5.07 -8.78 7.88
CA GLU A 41 -4.87 -10.23 7.94
C GLU A 41 -3.47 -10.59 8.45
N LEU A 42 -2.43 -9.91 7.93
CA LEU A 42 -1.06 -10.17 8.35
C LEU A 42 -0.81 -9.73 9.79
N SER A 43 -1.45 -8.67 10.24
CA SER A 43 -1.30 -8.15 11.59
C SER A 43 -1.65 -9.16 12.67
N VAL A 44 -2.65 -10.01 12.41
CA VAL A 44 -3.13 -11.02 13.39
C VAL A 44 -2.51 -12.39 13.16
N ASP A 45 -1.60 -12.53 12.20
CA ASP A 45 -0.94 -13.80 11.91
C ASP A 45 0.28 -13.98 12.83
N ASP A 46 0.13 -14.80 13.84
CA ASP A 46 1.15 -15.02 14.87
C ASP A 46 2.40 -15.74 14.37
N SER A 47 2.35 -16.33 13.17
CA SER A 47 3.52 -17.00 12.57
C SER A 47 4.53 -16.00 12.00
N LEU A 48 4.14 -14.73 11.83
CA LEU A 48 5.01 -13.70 11.27
C LEU A 48 5.76 -12.92 12.34
N ARG A 49 6.90 -12.36 11.94
CA ARG A 49 7.73 -11.48 12.78
C ARG A 49 8.01 -10.14 12.12
N CYS A 50 7.77 -10.04 10.81
CA CYS A 50 8.05 -8.82 10.06
C CYS A 50 7.21 -8.80 8.79
N VAL A 51 6.78 -7.60 8.37
CA VAL A 51 6.10 -7.37 7.10
C VAL A 51 6.91 -6.34 6.32
N VAL A 52 7.32 -6.72 5.10
CA VAL A 52 8.03 -5.84 4.18
C VAL A 52 7.04 -5.34 3.13
N LEU A 53 7.01 -4.04 2.88
CA LEU A 53 6.24 -3.45 1.80
C LEU A 53 7.20 -2.95 0.73
N ARG A 54 6.91 -3.26 -0.53
CA ARG A 54 7.73 -2.83 -1.67
C ARG A 54 6.89 -2.61 -2.91
N GLY A 55 7.46 -1.94 -3.89
CA GLY A 55 6.88 -1.85 -5.22
C GLY A 55 7.40 -2.97 -6.12
N ALA A 56 6.60 -3.38 -7.11
CA ALA A 56 7.04 -4.32 -8.12
C ALA A 56 8.14 -3.68 -8.98
N GLY A 57 9.17 -4.46 -9.29
CA GLY A 57 10.32 -3.98 -10.06
C GLY A 57 11.21 -3.04 -9.27
N GLU A 58 12.00 -2.23 -10.00
CA GLU A 58 12.98 -1.33 -9.40
C GLU A 58 12.77 0.14 -9.75
N ALA A 59 11.78 0.45 -10.58
CA ALA A 59 11.56 1.82 -11.05
C ALA A 59 10.85 2.69 -10.03
N ALA A 60 9.99 2.11 -9.20
CA ALA A 60 9.23 2.86 -8.21
C ALA A 60 8.78 1.98 -7.06
N PHE A 61 8.77 2.56 -5.88
CA PHE A 61 7.99 2.04 -4.74
C PHE A 61 6.51 2.25 -5.04
N ALA A 62 6.08 3.50 -5.13
CA ALA A 62 4.79 3.90 -5.66
C ALA A 62 4.83 5.38 -6.06
N ALA A 63 4.28 5.70 -7.22
CA ALA A 63 4.33 7.06 -7.78
C ALA A 63 3.16 7.95 -7.34
N GLY A 64 2.36 7.49 -6.37
CA GLY A 64 1.24 8.27 -5.84
C GLY A 64 -0.11 7.63 -6.14
N GLY A 65 -1.18 8.43 -6.07
CA GLY A 65 -2.53 7.97 -6.41
C GLY A 65 -2.73 7.88 -7.92
N ASP A 66 -3.74 7.15 -8.33
CA ASP A 66 -4.10 7.05 -9.74
C ASP A 66 -4.84 8.33 -10.16
N LEU A 67 -4.20 9.14 -11.00
CA LEU A 67 -4.76 10.42 -11.44
C LEU A 67 -6.04 10.25 -12.26
N GLU A 68 -6.20 9.13 -12.96
CA GLU A 68 -7.40 8.87 -13.75
C GLU A 68 -8.64 8.75 -12.88
N GLU A 69 -8.50 8.35 -11.62
CA GLU A 69 -9.61 8.24 -10.68
C GLU A 69 -10.10 9.57 -10.14
N PHE A 70 -9.34 10.65 -10.30
CA PHE A 70 -9.73 11.96 -9.80
C PHE A 70 -11.03 12.44 -10.43
N LEU A 71 -11.28 12.12 -11.69
CA LEU A 71 -12.45 12.57 -12.42
C LEU A 71 -13.71 11.75 -12.13
N THR A 72 -13.59 10.60 -11.53
CA THR A 72 -14.72 9.70 -11.29
C THR A 72 -14.95 9.41 -9.80
N LEU A 73 -13.88 9.20 -9.03
CA LEU A 73 -13.99 8.80 -7.63
C LEU A 73 -13.73 9.95 -6.65
N ARG A 74 -13.25 11.08 -7.13
CA ARG A 74 -12.91 12.25 -6.31
C ARG A 74 -13.47 13.55 -6.89
N ASP A 75 -14.47 13.46 -7.74
CA ASP A 75 -15.03 14.59 -8.48
C ASP A 75 -16.03 15.42 -7.67
N THR A 76 -16.48 14.92 -6.53
CA THR A 76 -17.34 15.65 -5.59
C THR A 76 -16.73 15.63 -4.19
N LEU A 77 -17.15 16.56 -3.33
CA LEU A 77 -16.71 16.58 -1.95
C LEU A 77 -17.04 15.25 -1.24
N GLU A 78 -18.26 14.76 -1.43
CA GLU A 78 -18.71 13.52 -0.80
C GLU A 78 -17.85 12.32 -1.24
N ARG A 79 -17.58 12.19 -2.55
CA ARG A 79 -16.72 11.11 -3.06
C ARG A 79 -15.28 11.25 -2.62
N ALA A 80 -14.77 12.48 -2.58
CA ALA A 80 -13.42 12.73 -2.12
C ALA A 80 -13.25 12.38 -0.64
N LEU A 81 -14.25 12.66 0.19
CA LEU A 81 -14.22 12.28 1.61
C LEU A 81 -14.19 10.76 1.80
N VAL A 82 -15.02 10.03 1.06
CA VAL A 82 -15.00 8.55 1.10
C VAL A 82 -13.63 8.03 0.67
N TYR A 83 -13.11 8.54 -0.43
CA TYR A 83 -11.82 8.12 -0.96
C TYR A 83 -10.70 8.32 0.07
N HIS A 84 -10.59 9.52 0.63
CA HIS A 84 -9.50 9.84 1.56
C HIS A 84 -9.71 9.31 2.96
N GLU A 85 -10.91 9.42 3.52
CA GLU A 85 -11.14 9.05 4.91
C GLU A 85 -11.37 7.55 5.11
N GLU A 86 -11.97 6.87 4.14
CA GLU A 86 -12.21 5.44 4.26
C GLU A 86 -11.13 4.61 3.58
N TRP A 87 -10.83 4.88 2.31
CA TRP A 87 -9.93 4.01 1.55
C TRP A 87 -8.46 4.30 1.83
N VAL A 88 -8.05 5.55 1.69
CA VAL A 88 -6.65 5.92 1.90
C VAL A 88 -6.30 5.82 3.39
N ALA A 89 -7.04 6.51 4.24
CA ALA A 89 -6.78 6.49 5.68
C ALA A 89 -6.94 5.10 6.28
N GLY A 90 -7.92 4.32 5.81
CA GLY A 90 -8.11 2.94 6.24
C GLY A 90 -6.89 2.07 5.97
N ALA A 91 -6.30 2.18 4.78
CA ALA A 91 -5.08 1.45 4.43
C ALA A 91 -3.88 1.93 5.23
N LEU A 92 -3.68 3.25 5.35
CA LEU A 92 -2.55 3.80 6.09
C LEU A 92 -2.61 3.44 7.58
N ASN A 93 -3.81 3.46 8.16
CA ASN A 93 -3.99 3.06 9.55
C ASN A 93 -3.74 1.56 9.74
N ALA A 94 -4.11 0.71 8.78
CA ALA A 94 -3.82 -0.71 8.85
C ALA A 94 -2.31 -0.98 8.82
N VAL A 95 -1.56 -0.23 8.02
CA VAL A 95 -0.10 -0.31 8.01
C VAL A 95 0.47 0.16 9.34
N ARG A 96 0.05 1.34 9.80
CA ARG A 96 0.54 1.94 11.06
C ARG A 96 0.26 1.06 12.26
N ASN A 97 -0.92 0.46 12.32
CA ASN A 97 -1.38 -0.33 13.46
C ASN A 97 -1.04 -1.81 13.38
N CYS A 98 -0.30 -2.23 12.35
CA CYS A 98 0.14 -3.62 12.23
C CYS A 98 0.92 -4.04 13.48
N LEU A 99 0.59 -5.21 14.02
CA LEU A 99 1.20 -5.71 15.24
C LEU A 99 2.62 -6.26 15.04
N HIS A 100 3.04 -6.41 13.78
CA HIS A 100 4.42 -6.78 13.43
C HIS A 100 5.20 -5.56 12.98
N PRO A 101 6.52 -5.53 13.14
CA PRO A 101 7.35 -4.50 12.53
C PRO A 101 7.11 -4.42 11.03
N THR A 102 6.97 -3.23 10.50
CA THR A 102 6.79 -2.99 9.07
C THR A 102 7.99 -2.24 8.51
N VAL A 103 8.48 -2.71 7.35
CA VAL A 103 9.63 -2.13 6.67
C VAL A 103 9.23 -1.75 5.25
N ALA A 104 9.39 -0.49 4.89
CA ALA A 104 9.26 -0.06 3.51
C ALA A 104 10.60 -0.23 2.81
N LEU A 105 10.65 -1.12 1.82
CA LEU A 105 11.82 -1.33 0.97
C LEU A 105 11.64 -0.48 -0.28
N ILE A 106 12.36 0.63 -0.35
CA ILE A 106 12.11 1.67 -1.34
C ILE A 106 13.15 1.62 -2.46
N HIS A 107 12.67 1.50 -3.69
CA HIS A 107 13.48 1.66 -4.90
C HIS A 107 12.78 2.68 -5.80
N GLY A 108 13.52 3.66 -6.30
CA GLY A 108 13.01 4.65 -7.25
C GLY A 108 11.97 5.59 -6.65
N ALA A 109 10.97 5.95 -7.43
CA ALA A 109 9.99 6.96 -7.05
C ALA A 109 9.14 6.54 -5.84
N CYS A 110 9.03 7.44 -4.88
CA CYS A 110 8.21 7.26 -3.67
C CYS A 110 7.54 8.61 -3.38
N ILE A 111 6.36 8.83 -3.95
CA ILE A 111 5.72 10.14 -4.06
C ILE A 111 4.28 10.06 -3.60
N GLY A 112 3.75 11.11 -2.98
CA GLY A 112 2.34 11.21 -2.61
C GLY A 112 1.87 10.02 -1.79
N GLY A 113 0.90 9.26 -2.29
CA GLY A 113 0.38 8.05 -1.62
C GLY A 113 1.45 7.03 -1.32
N GLY A 114 2.47 6.90 -2.20
CA GLY A 114 3.62 6.05 -1.95
C GLY A 114 4.42 6.51 -0.74
N LEU A 115 4.67 7.81 -0.64
CA LEU A 115 5.36 8.37 0.52
C LEU A 115 4.53 8.21 1.80
N GLU A 116 3.21 8.33 1.69
CA GLU A 116 2.32 8.12 2.83
C GLU A 116 2.38 6.67 3.34
N ILE A 117 2.39 5.69 2.44
CA ILE A 117 2.53 4.27 2.81
C ILE A 117 3.89 4.04 3.48
N ALA A 118 4.96 4.52 2.86
CA ALA A 118 6.31 4.38 3.43
C ALA A 118 6.41 5.06 4.80
N GLY A 119 5.79 6.23 4.94
CA GLY A 119 5.75 6.97 6.21
C GLY A 119 4.96 6.28 7.31
N ALA A 120 3.98 5.46 6.95
CA ALA A 120 3.19 4.69 7.91
C ALA A 120 3.93 3.44 8.42
N CYS A 121 4.95 2.98 7.71
CA CYS A 121 5.80 1.87 8.16
C CYS A 121 6.69 2.29 9.33
N ASP A 122 7.15 1.31 10.09
CA ASP A 122 8.06 1.55 11.22
C ASP A 122 9.46 1.95 10.74
N LEU A 123 9.95 1.30 9.70
CA LEU A 123 11.28 1.54 9.15
C LEU A 123 11.21 1.73 7.64
N ARG A 124 12.16 2.50 7.10
CA ARG A 124 12.33 2.76 5.67
C ARG A 124 13.79 2.52 5.28
N ILE A 125 13.99 1.77 4.23
CA ILE A 125 15.34 1.50 3.70
C ILE A 125 15.37 1.64 2.19
#